data_447422ec25a1dc69588c115cb77ef4c1
#
_entry.id   447422ec25a1dc69588c115cb77ef4c1
#
_cell.length_a   1.000
_cell.length_b   1.000
_cell.length_c   1.000
_cell.angle_alpha   90.00
_cell.angle_beta   90.00
_cell.angle_gamma   90.00
#
_symmetry.space_group_name_H-M   'P 1'
#
loop_
_entity.id
_entity.type
_entity.pdbx_description
1 polymer ?
#
loop_
_entity_poly.entity_id
_entity_poly.type
_entity_poly.pdbx_seq_one_letter_code
_entity_poly.pdbx_strand_id
1 'polypeptide(L)'
;MLLIGAATYANAQKSEVSKAKNSWTLASLPGAKTLDETLKSLEDGLKTTDNAIANEKSKIMPEAWSYRALFASRISFVDSLNITNAIAKDKIAEEAIAKAKELDTKGSEKENIKEAEQTLSNALRNRAIFAYNKKDYKSALQFFNELTVKNPQDTSTFVNAGVTAKQIPDYPEMVKNFKKAIDLGSKDSESLYSEIISTTFSSVKDTVAGAALLEAAIAKYPENPYFTGMQTDLYIKQGNIAKSQESLNKLIAKDGKNASYQYAMGDTYYKQALDLQGKRNKIDPKKKKEFEDITAKMKGFIDQALPYYKKAYELDPKMISALENLKVIYAFKDDKVNYEATKKLLDAQNGAPAAAAPKK
;
A
#
# COMPACT_ATOMS: atom_id res chain seq x y z
N MET A 1 48.85 10.89 52.97
CA MET A 1 47.42 10.68 53.25
C MET A 1 46.47 11.01 52.08
N LEU A 2 46.97 11.37 50.89
CA LEU A 2 46.19 11.73 49.71
C LEU A 2 45.93 10.58 48.71
N LEU A 3 46.59 9.45 48.81
CA LEU A 3 46.43 8.31 47.88
C LEU A 3 45.36 7.32 48.28
N ILE A 4 44.90 7.29 49.53
CA ILE A 4 43.85 6.37 50.00
C ILE A 4 42.45 6.90 49.64
N GLY A 5 42.28 8.22 49.58
CA GLY A 5 41.01 8.84 49.18
C GLY A 5 40.60 8.61 47.73
N ALA A 6 41.59 8.60 46.81
CA ALA A 6 41.34 8.43 45.39
C ALA A 6 40.88 6.98 45.02
N ALA A 7 41.39 5.97 45.71
CA ALA A 7 41.04 4.56 45.48
C ALA A 7 39.65 4.20 46.03
N THR A 8 39.22 4.80 47.15
CA THR A 8 37.90 4.59 47.71
C THR A 8 36.81 5.27 46.88
N TYR A 9 37.09 6.45 46.31
CA TYR A 9 36.16 7.14 45.40
C TYR A 9 36.05 6.45 44.04
N ALA A 10 37.12 5.88 43.49
CA ALA A 10 37.05 5.11 42.24
C ALA A 10 36.27 3.79 42.39
N ASN A 11 36.37 3.15 43.55
CA ASN A 11 35.58 1.94 43.85
C ASN A 11 34.10 2.23 44.08
N ALA A 12 33.73 3.38 44.69
CA ALA A 12 32.34 3.79 44.85
C ALA A 12 31.63 4.08 43.52
N GLN A 13 32.38 4.53 42.51
CA GLN A 13 31.83 4.89 41.17
C GLN A 13 31.52 3.68 40.30
N LYS A 14 32.44 2.72 40.25
CA LYS A 14 32.17 1.40 39.64
C LYS A 14 31.00 0.69 40.36
N SER A 15 30.77 1.03 41.62
CA SER A 15 29.70 0.48 42.44
C SER A 15 28.30 0.83 41.89
N GLU A 16 28.01 2.11 41.51
CA GLU A 16 26.67 2.49 41.05
C GLU A 16 26.33 1.91 39.64
N VAL A 17 27.30 1.96 38.71
CA VAL A 17 27.14 1.32 37.39
C VAL A 17 27.06 -0.21 37.54
N SER A 18 27.88 -0.80 38.44
CA SER A 18 27.82 -2.25 38.70
C SER A 18 26.49 -2.66 39.33
N LYS A 19 25.89 -1.82 40.19
CA LYS A 19 24.55 -2.06 40.73
C LYS A 19 23.51 -2.08 39.62
N ALA A 20 23.52 -1.09 38.71
CA ALA A 20 22.63 -1.03 37.57
C ALA A 20 22.78 -2.28 36.68
N LYS A 21 24.00 -2.68 36.36
CA LYS A 21 24.31 -3.91 35.62
C LYS A 21 23.75 -5.15 36.30
N ASN A 22 24.01 -5.32 37.60
CA ASN A 22 23.51 -6.48 38.36
C ASN A 22 21.99 -6.49 38.43
N SER A 23 21.36 -5.32 38.63
CA SER A 23 19.88 -5.20 38.61
C SER A 23 19.31 -5.58 37.25
N TRP A 24 19.99 -5.18 36.13
CA TRP A 24 19.56 -5.59 34.79
C TRP A 24 19.65 -7.11 34.61
N THR A 25 20.79 -7.71 35.02
CA THR A 25 20.99 -9.16 34.94
C THR A 25 19.89 -9.89 35.71
N LEU A 26 19.54 -9.46 36.94
CA LEU A 26 18.47 -10.06 37.74
C LEU A 26 17.08 -9.85 37.12
N ALA A 27 16.80 -8.65 36.60
CA ALA A 27 15.52 -8.35 35.96
C ALA A 27 15.30 -9.16 34.67
N SER A 28 16.41 -9.50 33.97
CA SER A 28 16.41 -10.24 32.70
C SER A 28 16.42 -11.77 32.89
N LEU A 29 16.54 -12.28 34.10
CA LEU A 29 16.50 -13.73 34.35
C LEU A 29 15.12 -14.28 34.01
N PRO A 30 15.07 -15.42 33.28
CA PRO A 30 13.82 -16.11 33.03
C PRO A 30 13.21 -16.61 34.35
N GLY A 31 11.89 -16.40 34.53
CA GLY A 31 11.15 -16.87 35.66
C GLY A 31 9.65 -16.54 35.53
N ALA A 32 8.81 -17.27 36.25
CA ALA A 32 7.38 -17.01 36.24
C ALA A 32 7.07 -15.80 37.18
N LYS A 33 7.35 -14.59 36.69
CA LYS A 33 6.98 -13.34 37.39
C LYS A 33 5.66 -12.83 36.84
N THR A 34 4.83 -12.29 37.70
CA THR A 34 3.65 -11.52 37.28
C THR A 34 4.07 -10.22 36.58
N LEU A 35 3.15 -9.58 35.84
CA LEU A 35 3.39 -8.29 35.23
C LEU A 35 3.85 -7.25 36.27
N ASP A 36 3.16 -7.19 37.42
CA ASP A 36 3.46 -6.22 38.48
C ASP A 36 4.86 -6.45 39.09
N GLU A 37 5.24 -7.70 39.31
CA GLU A 37 6.57 -8.06 39.84
C GLU A 37 7.66 -7.68 38.80
N THR A 38 7.38 -7.89 37.50
CA THR A 38 8.29 -7.53 36.45
C THR A 38 8.46 -6.02 36.39
N LEU A 39 7.37 -5.27 36.36
CA LEU A 39 7.41 -3.80 36.32
C LEU A 39 8.13 -3.23 37.54
N LYS A 40 7.80 -3.74 38.75
CA LYS A 40 8.47 -3.32 39.98
C LYS A 40 9.99 -3.54 39.90
N SER A 41 10.41 -4.73 39.47
CA SER A 41 11.85 -5.04 39.29
C SER A 41 12.54 -4.12 38.31
N LEU A 42 11.89 -3.80 37.19
CA LEU A 42 12.43 -2.88 36.18
C LEU A 42 12.48 -1.43 36.67
N GLU A 43 11.43 -0.95 37.38
CA GLU A 43 11.40 0.39 37.95
C GLU A 43 12.46 0.57 39.05
N ASP A 44 12.62 -0.43 39.93
CA ASP A 44 13.69 -0.41 40.94
C ASP A 44 15.08 -0.40 40.27
N GLY A 45 15.25 -1.16 39.21
CA GLY A 45 16.46 -1.13 38.40
C GLY A 45 16.69 0.23 37.73
N LEU A 46 15.67 0.86 37.18
CA LEU A 46 15.76 2.20 36.59
C LEU A 46 16.22 3.25 37.64
N LYS A 47 15.70 3.18 38.88
CA LYS A 47 16.14 4.05 39.98
C LYS A 47 17.62 3.89 40.30
N THR A 48 18.20 2.69 40.17
CA THR A 48 19.65 2.52 40.38
C THR A 48 20.46 3.31 39.36
N THR A 49 19.92 3.49 38.16
CA THR A 49 20.58 4.30 37.12
C THR A 49 20.50 5.81 37.40
N ASP A 50 19.49 6.29 38.16
CA ASP A 50 19.40 7.71 38.55
C ASP A 50 20.66 8.12 39.36
N ASN A 51 21.09 7.26 40.30
CA ASN A 51 22.33 7.49 41.07
C ASN A 51 23.58 7.46 40.17
N ALA A 52 23.59 6.55 39.19
CA ALA A 52 24.73 6.42 38.28
C ALA A 52 24.89 7.67 37.37
N ILE A 53 23.79 8.25 36.89
CA ILE A 53 23.84 9.46 36.02
C ILE A 53 23.93 10.77 36.84
N ALA A 54 23.54 10.77 38.09
CA ALA A 54 23.71 11.94 38.99
C ALA A 54 25.16 12.15 39.46
N ASN A 55 25.96 11.09 39.50
CA ASN A 55 27.33 11.17 39.96
C ASN A 55 28.24 11.68 38.86
N GLU A 56 29.00 12.74 39.13
CA GLU A 56 29.89 13.46 38.19
C GLU A 56 30.87 12.56 37.42
N LYS A 57 31.29 11.46 38.00
CA LYS A 57 32.29 10.57 37.40
C LYS A 57 31.67 9.39 36.65
N SER A 58 30.48 8.90 37.07
CA SER A 58 29.80 7.83 36.36
C SER A 58 28.89 8.35 35.28
N LYS A 59 28.41 9.60 35.33
CA LYS A 59 27.64 10.22 34.26
C LYS A 59 28.35 10.33 32.90
N ILE A 60 29.70 10.26 32.91
CA ILE A 60 30.52 10.25 31.69
C ILE A 60 30.81 8.82 31.18
N MET A 61 30.31 7.79 31.86
CA MET A 61 30.50 6.39 31.49
C MET A 61 29.31 5.95 30.61
N PRO A 62 29.55 5.44 29.39
CA PRO A 62 28.49 5.00 28.50
C PRO A 62 27.60 3.89 29.12
N GLU A 63 28.16 3.04 29.97
CA GLU A 63 27.43 1.99 30.67
C GLU A 63 26.28 2.53 31.56
N ALA A 64 26.49 3.70 32.23
CA ALA A 64 25.45 4.29 33.06
C ALA A 64 24.19 4.60 32.24
N TRP A 65 24.39 5.09 31.04
CA TRP A 65 23.30 5.47 30.13
C TRP A 65 22.74 4.28 29.34
N SER A 66 23.58 3.31 28.94
CA SER A 66 23.10 2.11 28.24
C SER A 66 22.17 1.27 29.12
N TYR A 67 22.49 1.06 30.41
CA TYR A 67 21.57 0.36 31.33
C TYR A 67 20.31 1.17 31.59
N ARG A 68 20.39 2.50 31.69
CA ARG A 68 19.22 3.36 31.79
C ARG A 68 18.28 3.19 30.58
N ALA A 69 18.86 3.15 29.39
CA ALA A 69 18.13 2.92 28.16
C ALA A 69 17.45 1.54 28.14
N LEU A 70 18.15 0.49 28.57
CA LEU A 70 17.62 -0.86 28.64
C LEU A 70 16.42 -0.94 29.61
N PHE A 71 16.54 -0.40 30.83
CA PHE A 71 15.43 -0.42 31.79
C PHE A 71 14.22 0.36 31.27
N ALA A 72 14.42 1.60 30.84
CA ALA A 72 13.34 2.47 30.39
C ALA A 72 12.62 1.89 29.15
N SER A 73 13.37 1.40 28.15
CA SER A 73 12.79 0.77 26.96
C SER A 73 12.02 -0.51 27.33
N ARG A 74 12.53 -1.31 28.27
CA ARG A 74 11.86 -2.54 28.69
C ARG A 74 10.56 -2.26 29.46
N ILE A 75 10.53 -1.22 30.31
CA ILE A 75 9.31 -0.78 30.99
C ILE A 75 8.28 -0.34 29.93
N SER A 76 8.68 0.51 28.99
CA SER A 76 7.80 0.94 27.89
C SER A 76 7.23 -0.24 27.10
N PHE A 77 8.03 -1.28 26.86
CA PHE A 77 7.58 -2.47 26.13
C PHE A 77 6.58 -3.31 26.97
N VAL A 78 6.89 -3.56 28.24
CA VAL A 78 6.10 -4.41 29.12
C VAL A 78 4.78 -3.73 29.48
N ASP A 79 4.81 -2.40 29.73
CA ASP A 79 3.64 -1.58 30.10
C ASP A 79 3.09 -0.79 28.88
N SER A 80 3.25 -1.34 27.69
CA SER A 80 2.96 -0.65 26.42
C SER A 80 1.51 -0.20 26.26
N LEU A 81 0.56 -0.80 27.00
CA LEU A 81 -0.86 -0.44 26.98
C LEU A 81 -1.20 0.69 27.96
N ASN A 82 -0.36 0.97 28.93
CA ASN A 82 -0.42 2.17 29.77
C ASN A 82 0.28 3.33 29.01
N ILE A 83 -0.44 3.90 28.05
CA ILE A 83 0.11 4.86 27.07
C ILE A 83 0.87 6.02 27.75
N THR A 84 0.34 6.55 28.85
CA THR A 84 0.97 7.67 29.56
C THR A 84 2.32 7.29 30.15
N ASN A 85 2.40 6.15 30.87
CA ASN A 85 3.65 5.67 31.44
C ASN A 85 4.64 5.26 30.31
N ALA A 86 4.16 4.54 29.31
CA ALA A 86 4.99 4.09 28.19
C ALA A 86 5.66 5.27 27.46
N ILE A 87 4.92 6.33 27.12
CA ILE A 87 5.49 7.53 26.48
C ILE A 87 6.51 8.23 27.38
N ALA A 88 6.27 8.29 28.69
CA ALA A 88 7.24 8.85 29.63
C ALA A 88 8.54 8.04 29.66
N LYS A 89 8.45 6.70 29.60
CA LYS A 89 9.60 5.82 29.56
C LYS A 89 10.33 5.86 28.20
N ASP A 90 9.59 6.03 27.09
CA ASP A 90 10.22 6.25 25.77
C ASP A 90 11.18 7.44 25.80
N LYS A 91 10.75 8.58 26.34
CA LYS A 91 11.59 9.78 26.46
C LYS A 91 12.87 9.52 27.25
N ILE A 92 12.73 8.84 28.41
CA ILE A 92 13.89 8.48 29.22
C ILE A 92 14.86 7.57 28.44
N ALA A 93 14.31 6.59 27.71
CA ALA A 93 15.12 5.67 26.92
C ALA A 93 15.82 6.38 25.76
N GLU A 94 15.14 7.26 25.03
CA GLU A 94 15.69 8.02 23.92
C GLU A 94 16.84 8.95 24.36
N GLU A 95 16.64 9.69 25.44
CA GLU A 95 17.69 10.52 26.05
C GLU A 95 18.89 9.69 26.46
N ALA A 96 18.65 8.54 27.10
CA ALA A 96 19.68 7.64 27.54
C ALA A 96 20.44 6.99 26.37
N ILE A 97 19.75 6.57 25.31
CA ILE A 97 20.37 6.06 24.08
C ILE A 97 21.25 7.14 23.43
N ALA A 98 20.76 8.37 23.32
CA ALA A 98 21.51 9.47 22.72
C ALA A 98 22.80 9.73 23.51
N LYS A 99 22.72 9.77 24.85
CA LYS A 99 23.90 9.96 25.72
C LYS A 99 24.85 8.77 25.69
N ALA A 100 24.33 7.54 25.69
CA ALA A 100 25.17 6.35 25.58
C ALA A 100 25.97 6.38 24.26
N LYS A 101 25.33 6.71 23.12
CA LYS A 101 26.00 6.84 21.81
C LYS A 101 27.08 7.95 21.80
N GLU A 102 26.77 9.11 22.39
CA GLU A 102 27.73 10.22 22.49
C GLU A 102 29.00 9.83 23.23
N LEU A 103 28.85 9.05 24.31
CA LEU A 103 29.94 8.68 25.21
C LEU A 103 30.67 7.41 24.79
N ASP A 104 30.02 6.50 24.06
CA ASP A 104 30.59 5.20 23.67
C ASP A 104 31.50 5.29 22.43
N THR A 105 32.58 6.03 22.55
CA THR A 105 33.56 6.21 21.46
C THR A 105 34.28 4.92 21.06
N LYS A 106 34.21 3.88 21.90
CA LYS A 106 34.91 2.60 21.71
C LYS A 106 33.95 1.48 21.25
N GLY A 107 32.65 1.72 21.26
CA GLY A 107 31.63 0.73 20.89
C GLY A 107 31.44 -0.38 21.93
N SER A 108 31.80 -0.14 23.20
CA SER A 108 31.66 -1.11 24.29
C SER A 108 30.19 -1.41 24.65
N GLU A 109 29.30 -0.45 24.43
CA GLU A 109 27.88 -0.52 24.77
C GLU A 109 26.98 -0.69 23.55
N LYS A 110 27.58 -0.95 22.38
CA LYS A 110 26.85 -1.06 21.11
C LYS A 110 25.68 -2.05 21.16
N GLU A 111 25.85 -3.21 21.80
CA GLU A 111 24.81 -4.23 21.88
C GLU A 111 23.68 -3.80 22.82
N ASN A 112 24.00 -3.22 23.99
CA ASN A 112 22.98 -2.67 24.91
C ASN A 112 22.17 -1.55 24.26
N ILE A 113 22.83 -0.64 23.55
CA ILE A 113 22.18 0.46 22.83
C ILE A 113 21.24 -0.10 21.76
N LYS A 114 21.70 -1.06 20.96
CA LYS A 114 20.90 -1.71 19.93
C LYS A 114 19.69 -2.46 20.50
N GLU A 115 19.87 -3.18 21.61
CA GLU A 115 18.78 -3.85 22.30
C GLU A 115 17.73 -2.85 22.78
N ALA A 116 18.14 -1.73 23.37
CA ALA A 116 17.24 -0.67 23.83
C ALA A 116 16.45 -0.05 22.65
N GLU A 117 17.09 0.23 21.53
CA GLU A 117 16.45 0.75 20.31
C GLU A 117 15.43 -0.23 19.72
N GLN A 118 15.78 -1.51 19.65
CA GLN A 118 14.86 -2.55 19.17
C GLN A 118 13.66 -2.70 20.12
N THR A 119 13.89 -2.65 21.42
CA THR A 119 12.84 -2.76 22.43
C THR A 119 11.87 -1.58 22.35
N LEU A 120 12.37 -0.35 22.18
CA LEU A 120 11.51 0.82 21.94
C LEU A 120 10.69 0.68 20.65
N SER A 121 11.31 0.22 19.58
CA SER A 121 10.61 0.00 18.31
C SER A 121 9.50 -1.04 18.46
N ASN A 122 9.74 -2.10 19.23
CA ASN A 122 8.73 -3.12 19.52
C ASN A 122 7.61 -2.58 20.41
N ALA A 123 7.92 -1.76 21.41
CA ALA A 123 6.92 -1.12 22.27
C ALA A 123 5.98 -0.23 21.45
N LEU A 124 6.55 0.58 20.58
CA LEU A 124 5.80 1.47 19.68
C LEU A 124 4.95 0.67 18.68
N ARG A 125 5.48 -0.43 18.15
CA ARG A 125 4.74 -1.34 17.27
C ARG A 125 3.55 -1.98 17.99
N ASN A 126 3.72 -2.43 19.24
CA ASN A 126 2.62 -2.99 20.03
C ASN A 126 1.50 -1.96 20.22
N ARG A 127 1.84 -0.72 20.55
CA ARG A 127 0.86 0.38 20.68
C ARG A 127 0.13 0.65 19.37
N ALA A 128 0.87 0.70 18.24
CA ALA A 128 0.28 0.91 16.93
C ALA A 128 -0.73 -0.19 16.57
N ILE A 129 -0.35 -1.46 16.77
CA ILE A 129 -1.22 -2.61 16.50
C ILE A 129 -2.44 -2.61 17.43
N PHE A 130 -2.23 -2.32 18.72
CA PHE A 130 -3.32 -2.25 19.68
C PHE A 130 -4.34 -1.15 19.32
N ALA A 131 -3.87 0.05 18.99
CA ALA A 131 -4.72 1.15 18.55
C ALA A 131 -5.47 0.78 17.26
N TYR A 132 -4.79 0.15 16.30
CA TYR A 132 -5.42 -0.33 15.06
C TYR A 132 -6.55 -1.32 15.34
N ASN A 133 -6.31 -2.31 16.21
CA ASN A 133 -7.31 -3.32 16.59
C ASN A 133 -8.50 -2.71 17.35
N LYS A 134 -8.27 -1.64 18.08
CA LYS A 134 -9.33 -0.84 18.73
C LYS A 134 -10.04 0.12 17.77
N LYS A 135 -9.65 0.14 16.49
CA LYS A 135 -10.14 1.05 15.44
C LYS A 135 -9.81 2.53 15.72
N ASP A 136 -8.88 2.80 16.61
CA ASP A 136 -8.28 4.12 16.79
C ASP A 136 -7.17 4.30 15.73
N TYR A 137 -7.61 4.42 14.48
CA TYR A 137 -6.69 4.50 13.34
C TYR A 137 -5.85 5.77 13.33
N LYS A 138 -6.34 6.84 13.97
CA LYS A 138 -5.57 8.08 14.07
C LYS A 138 -4.34 7.90 14.95
N SER A 139 -4.50 7.36 16.14
CA SER A 139 -3.38 7.04 17.04
C SER A 139 -2.48 5.96 16.44
N ALA A 140 -3.07 4.94 15.81
CA ALA A 140 -2.31 3.88 15.14
C ALA A 140 -1.41 4.46 14.04
N LEU A 141 -1.92 5.35 13.18
CA LEU A 141 -1.14 5.99 12.11
C LEU A 141 -0.02 6.85 12.69
N GLN A 142 -0.27 7.58 13.78
CA GLN A 142 0.76 8.36 14.45
C GLN A 142 1.92 7.46 14.90
N PHE A 143 1.63 6.34 15.57
CA PHE A 143 2.65 5.40 16.03
C PHE A 143 3.38 4.71 14.88
N PHE A 144 2.67 4.31 13.80
CA PHE A 144 3.33 3.76 12.62
C PHE A 144 4.22 4.79 11.93
N ASN A 145 3.79 6.04 11.79
CA ASN A 145 4.62 7.10 11.20
C ASN A 145 5.88 7.37 12.04
N GLU A 146 5.78 7.33 13.36
CA GLU A 146 6.94 7.42 14.24
C GLU A 146 7.90 6.24 14.02
N LEU A 147 7.36 5.02 13.86
CA LEU A 147 8.17 3.84 13.53
C LEU A 147 8.86 3.95 12.17
N THR A 148 8.25 4.57 11.15
CA THR A 148 8.91 4.77 9.84
C THR A 148 10.14 5.66 9.94
N VAL A 149 10.15 6.61 10.89
CA VAL A 149 11.32 7.47 11.17
C VAL A 149 12.41 6.68 11.89
N LYS A 150 12.02 5.86 12.87
CA LYS A 150 12.99 5.05 13.64
C LYS A 150 13.57 3.89 12.81
N ASN A 151 12.78 3.30 11.93
CA ASN A 151 13.15 2.14 11.10
C ASN A 151 12.94 2.43 9.61
N PRO A 152 13.71 3.33 8.99
CA PRO A 152 13.46 3.81 7.63
C PRO A 152 13.68 2.76 6.53
N GLN A 153 14.15 1.57 6.87
CA GLN A 153 14.34 0.44 5.95
C GLN A 153 13.32 -0.70 6.17
N ASP A 154 12.42 -0.57 7.15
CA ASP A 154 11.42 -1.61 7.43
C ASP A 154 10.19 -1.44 6.54
N THR A 155 10.14 -2.19 5.42
CA THR A 155 9.04 -2.18 4.45
C THR A 155 7.70 -2.46 5.11
N SER A 156 7.65 -3.34 6.11
CA SER A 156 6.40 -3.74 6.77
C SER A 156 5.78 -2.59 7.56
N THR A 157 6.60 -1.74 8.16
CA THR A 157 6.11 -0.54 8.87
C THR A 157 5.47 0.45 7.91
N PHE A 158 6.05 0.69 6.73
CA PHE A 158 5.45 1.55 5.71
C PHE A 158 4.14 0.96 5.16
N VAL A 159 4.08 -0.36 4.95
CA VAL A 159 2.83 -1.02 4.54
C VAL A 159 1.74 -0.81 5.59
N ASN A 160 2.05 -1.04 6.87
CA ASN A 160 1.09 -0.86 7.96
C ASN A 160 0.62 0.60 8.12
N ALA A 161 1.53 1.57 7.97
CA ALA A 161 1.17 2.99 7.96
C ALA A 161 0.22 3.32 6.80
N GLY A 162 0.50 2.83 5.60
CA GLY A 162 -0.36 3.01 4.43
C GLY A 162 -1.73 2.37 4.58
N VAL A 163 -1.78 1.12 5.08
CA VAL A 163 -3.05 0.42 5.38
C VAL A 163 -3.86 1.21 6.42
N THR A 164 -3.18 1.73 7.45
CA THR A 164 -3.85 2.51 8.50
C THR A 164 -4.38 3.84 7.98
N ALA A 165 -3.60 4.55 7.16
CA ALA A 165 -4.02 5.80 6.50
C ALA A 165 -5.27 5.60 5.63
N LYS A 166 -5.39 4.44 4.96
CA LYS A 166 -6.58 4.08 4.17
C LYS A 166 -7.86 3.98 5.04
N GLN A 167 -7.75 3.56 6.31
CA GLN A 167 -8.91 3.45 7.21
C GLN A 167 -9.52 4.80 7.61
N ILE A 168 -8.72 5.89 7.54
CA ILE A 168 -9.16 7.26 7.86
C ILE A 168 -9.22 8.17 6.63
N PRO A 169 -9.49 7.62 5.46
CA PRO A 169 -9.30 8.11 4.07
C PRO A 169 -8.22 9.19 3.87
N ASP A 170 -7.06 9.03 4.53
CA ASP A 170 -5.88 9.85 4.26
C ASP A 170 -5.10 9.26 3.07
N TYR A 171 -5.67 9.43 1.88
CA TYR A 171 -5.11 8.86 0.66
C TYR A 171 -3.71 9.39 0.30
N PRO A 172 -3.38 10.67 0.49
CA PRO A 172 -2.01 11.16 0.28
C PRO A 172 -0.99 10.43 1.16
N GLU A 173 -1.29 10.24 2.44
CA GLU A 173 -0.39 9.54 3.35
C GLU A 173 -0.30 8.05 3.03
N MET A 174 -1.42 7.41 2.62
CA MET A 174 -1.43 6.05 2.11
C MET A 174 -0.51 5.88 0.90
N VAL A 175 -0.66 6.73 -0.12
CA VAL A 175 0.15 6.68 -1.35
C VAL A 175 1.63 6.89 -1.03
N LYS A 176 1.97 7.85 -0.18
CA LYS A 176 3.34 8.13 0.27
C LYS A 176 3.98 6.89 0.91
N ASN A 177 3.30 6.28 1.86
CA ASN A 177 3.83 5.13 2.59
C ASN A 177 3.94 3.88 1.69
N PHE A 178 2.94 3.58 0.85
CA PHE A 178 3.01 2.46 -0.08
C PHE A 178 4.10 2.64 -1.14
N LYS A 179 4.28 3.85 -1.67
CA LYS A 179 5.42 4.14 -2.57
C LYS A 179 6.75 3.87 -1.89
N LYS A 180 6.91 4.31 -0.64
CA LYS A 180 8.14 4.05 0.10
C LYS A 180 8.38 2.54 0.33
N ALA A 181 7.34 1.77 0.64
CA ALA A 181 7.43 0.32 0.74
C ALA A 181 7.85 -0.34 -0.60
N ILE A 182 7.28 0.13 -1.72
CA ILE A 182 7.64 -0.32 -3.08
C ILE A 182 9.12 -0.04 -3.38
N ASP A 183 9.59 1.18 -3.08
CA ASP A 183 10.97 1.62 -3.32
C ASP A 183 11.98 0.81 -2.47
N LEU A 184 11.58 0.39 -1.27
CA LEU A 184 12.35 -0.49 -0.40
C LEU A 184 12.29 -1.98 -0.80
N GLY A 185 11.58 -2.32 -1.88
CA GLY A 185 11.51 -3.69 -2.39
C GLY A 185 10.52 -4.58 -1.64
N SER A 186 9.40 -4.04 -1.17
CA SER A 186 8.33 -4.85 -0.57
C SER A 186 7.96 -6.03 -1.45
N LYS A 187 7.72 -7.20 -0.85
CA LYS A 187 7.23 -8.39 -1.56
C LYS A 187 5.85 -8.17 -2.17
N ASP A 188 5.08 -7.27 -1.58
CA ASP A 188 3.72 -6.95 -2.00
C ASP A 188 3.67 -5.80 -3.02
N SER A 189 4.84 -5.41 -3.60
CA SER A 189 4.95 -4.24 -4.48
C SER A 189 3.91 -4.21 -5.60
N GLU A 190 3.56 -5.36 -6.19
CA GLU A 190 2.57 -5.46 -7.25
C GLU A 190 1.17 -5.07 -6.77
N SER A 191 0.74 -5.61 -5.63
CA SER A 191 -0.57 -5.27 -5.03
C SER A 191 -0.59 -3.83 -4.51
N LEU A 192 0.52 -3.33 -3.97
CA LEU A 192 0.65 -1.94 -3.55
C LEU A 192 0.53 -0.97 -4.74
N TYR A 193 1.14 -1.29 -5.89
CA TYR A 193 0.92 -0.52 -7.13
C TYR A 193 -0.55 -0.50 -7.52
N SER A 194 -1.22 -1.66 -7.52
CA SER A 194 -2.64 -1.74 -7.87
C SER A 194 -3.49 -0.84 -6.96
N GLU A 195 -3.20 -0.84 -5.67
CA GLU A 195 -3.92 -0.04 -4.67
C GLU A 195 -3.69 1.46 -4.85
N ILE A 196 -2.42 1.90 -4.97
CA ILE A 196 -2.13 3.34 -5.12
C ILE A 196 -2.66 3.89 -6.45
N ILE A 197 -2.58 3.13 -7.54
CA ILE A 197 -3.10 3.54 -8.85
C ILE A 197 -4.62 3.68 -8.78
N SER A 198 -5.31 2.63 -8.30
CA SER A 198 -6.77 2.65 -8.17
C SER A 198 -7.25 3.81 -7.29
N THR A 199 -6.63 4.01 -6.13
CA THR A 199 -6.97 5.10 -5.21
C THR A 199 -6.69 6.46 -5.81
N THR A 200 -5.57 6.62 -6.53
CA THR A 200 -5.21 7.89 -7.17
C THR A 200 -6.22 8.28 -8.24
N PHE A 201 -6.67 7.32 -9.06
CA PHE A 201 -7.71 7.58 -10.05
C PHE A 201 -9.10 7.83 -9.46
N SER A 202 -9.52 7.01 -8.49
CA SER A 202 -10.91 7.00 -8.02
C SER A 202 -11.18 7.99 -6.90
N SER A 203 -10.29 8.10 -5.92
CA SER A 203 -10.50 8.84 -4.67
C SER A 203 -9.77 10.17 -4.67
N VAL A 204 -8.49 10.20 -5.06
CA VAL A 204 -7.72 11.45 -5.20
C VAL A 204 -8.13 12.20 -6.47
N LYS A 205 -8.59 11.49 -7.51
CA LYS A 205 -8.99 12.01 -8.82
C LYS A 205 -7.86 12.73 -9.57
N ASP A 206 -6.62 12.38 -9.28
CA ASP A 206 -5.45 12.89 -9.98
C ASP A 206 -5.06 11.95 -11.13
N THR A 207 -5.60 12.27 -12.31
CA THR A 207 -5.37 11.45 -13.52
C THR A 207 -3.91 11.47 -13.97
N VAL A 208 -3.19 12.56 -13.75
CA VAL A 208 -1.78 12.70 -14.16
C VAL A 208 -0.90 11.84 -13.27
N ALA A 209 -1.05 11.97 -11.95
CA ALA A 209 -0.30 11.13 -11.00
C ALA A 209 -0.65 9.65 -11.16
N GLY A 210 -1.94 9.32 -11.36
CA GLY A 210 -2.39 7.94 -11.61
C GLY A 210 -1.78 7.34 -12.87
N ALA A 211 -1.68 8.09 -13.96
CA ALA A 211 -1.03 7.65 -15.19
C ALA A 211 0.48 7.40 -14.99
N ALA A 212 1.18 8.29 -14.30
CA ALA A 212 2.60 8.11 -14.01
C ALA A 212 2.87 6.87 -13.13
N LEU A 213 2.03 6.62 -12.12
CA LEU A 213 2.09 5.41 -11.29
C LEU A 213 1.85 4.14 -12.12
N LEU A 214 0.88 4.20 -13.04
CA LEU A 214 0.57 3.09 -13.94
C LEU A 214 1.71 2.77 -14.90
N GLU A 215 2.37 3.78 -15.46
CA GLU A 215 3.56 3.60 -16.30
C GLU A 215 4.71 2.94 -15.51
N ALA A 216 4.95 3.38 -14.29
CA ALA A 216 5.95 2.78 -13.41
C ALA A 216 5.62 1.31 -13.08
N ALA A 217 4.34 1.00 -12.84
CA ALA A 217 3.89 -0.35 -12.59
C ALA A 217 4.08 -1.26 -13.82
N ILE A 218 3.74 -0.78 -15.02
CA ILE A 218 3.94 -1.53 -16.28
C ILE A 218 5.42 -1.76 -16.55
N ALA A 219 6.27 -0.77 -16.33
CA ALA A 219 7.71 -0.92 -16.50
C ALA A 219 8.29 -2.02 -15.59
N LYS A 220 7.78 -2.13 -14.37
CA LYS A 220 8.22 -3.14 -13.40
C LYS A 220 7.57 -4.50 -13.60
N TYR A 221 6.31 -4.53 -14.05
CA TYR A 221 5.48 -5.73 -14.25
C TYR A 221 4.86 -5.75 -15.65
N PRO A 222 5.66 -5.85 -16.72
CA PRO A 222 5.17 -5.74 -18.11
C PRO A 222 4.19 -6.85 -18.49
N GLU A 223 4.26 -7.99 -17.82
CA GLU A 223 3.41 -9.14 -18.08
C GLU A 223 2.11 -9.15 -17.25
N ASN A 224 1.89 -8.17 -16.38
CA ASN A 224 0.68 -8.12 -15.57
C ASN A 224 -0.50 -7.58 -16.39
N PRO A 225 -1.55 -8.42 -16.67
CA PRO A 225 -2.68 -8.02 -17.50
C PRO A 225 -3.56 -6.96 -16.83
N TYR A 226 -3.54 -6.86 -15.50
CA TYR A 226 -4.29 -5.85 -14.76
C TYR A 226 -3.81 -4.43 -15.09
N PHE A 227 -2.49 -4.19 -15.07
CA PHE A 227 -1.94 -2.88 -15.40
C PHE A 227 -2.12 -2.55 -16.88
N THR A 228 -1.96 -3.54 -17.77
CA THR A 228 -2.24 -3.37 -19.21
C THR A 228 -3.72 -3.04 -19.43
N GLY A 229 -4.62 -3.67 -18.69
CA GLY A 229 -6.06 -3.38 -18.72
C GLY A 229 -6.37 -1.95 -18.29
N MET A 230 -5.81 -1.50 -17.16
CA MET A 230 -5.98 -0.12 -16.69
C MET A 230 -5.44 0.91 -17.69
N GLN A 231 -4.31 0.61 -18.34
CA GLN A 231 -3.76 1.48 -19.39
C GLN A 231 -4.68 1.54 -20.61
N THR A 232 -5.25 0.40 -20.99
CA THR A 232 -6.24 0.32 -22.06
C THR A 232 -7.45 1.20 -21.77
N ASP A 233 -8.02 1.08 -20.57
CA ASP A 233 -9.16 1.90 -20.14
C ASP A 233 -8.82 3.40 -20.15
N LEU A 234 -7.61 3.75 -19.76
CA LEU A 234 -7.13 5.13 -19.83
C LEU A 234 -7.09 5.64 -21.28
N TYR A 235 -6.51 4.85 -22.19
CA TYR A 235 -6.48 5.22 -23.61
C TYR A 235 -7.86 5.31 -24.23
N ILE A 236 -8.79 4.43 -23.87
CA ILE A 236 -10.20 4.48 -24.32
C ILE A 236 -10.85 5.78 -23.84
N LYS A 237 -10.69 6.14 -22.57
CA LYS A 237 -11.22 7.39 -22.00
C LYS A 237 -10.63 8.64 -22.65
N GLN A 238 -9.36 8.60 -23.01
CA GLN A 238 -8.68 9.68 -23.74
C GLN A 238 -9.04 9.74 -25.21
N GLY A 239 -9.79 8.78 -25.74
CA GLY A 239 -10.09 8.66 -27.16
C GLY A 239 -8.89 8.27 -28.03
N ASN A 240 -7.83 7.75 -27.42
CA ASN A 240 -6.63 7.31 -28.13
C ASN A 240 -6.82 5.89 -28.66
N ILE A 241 -7.55 5.80 -29.79
CA ILE A 241 -7.95 4.51 -30.39
C ILE A 241 -6.73 3.64 -30.75
N ALA A 242 -5.70 4.23 -31.34
CA ALA A 242 -4.52 3.48 -31.77
C ALA A 242 -3.83 2.78 -30.61
N LYS A 243 -3.57 3.50 -29.51
CA LYS A 243 -2.95 2.93 -28.31
C LYS A 243 -3.86 1.94 -27.59
N SER A 244 -5.17 2.17 -27.57
CA SER A 244 -6.10 1.21 -26.96
C SER A 244 -6.15 -0.10 -27.74
N GLN A 245 -6.12 -0.06 -29.08
CA GLN A 245 -6.05 -1.27 -29.91
C GLN A 245 -4.73 -2.03 -29.75
N GLU A 246 -3.60 -1.32 -29.70
CA GLU A 246 -2.29 -1.95 -29.42
C GLU A 246 -2.30 -2.69 -28.07
N SER A 247 -2.81 -2.04 -27.04
CA SER A 247 -2.90 -2.60 -25.70
C SER A 247 -3.85 -3.80 -25.64
N LEU A 248 -5.04 -3.70 -26.30
CA LEU A 248 -6.00 -4.80 -26.42
C LEU A 248 -5.44 -5.99 -27.18
N ASN A 249 -4.64 -5.78 -28.23
CA ASN A 249 -3.98 -6.88 -28.93
C ASN A 249 -3.05 -7.66 -28.01
N LYS A 250 -2.29 -6.98 -27.13
CA LYS A 250 -1.44 -7.64 -26.12
C LYS A 250 -2.28 -8.47 -25.14
N LEU A 251 -3.40 -7.93 -24.67
CA LEU A 251 -4.32 -8.63 -23.75
C LEU A 251 -4.97 -9.84 -24.41
N ILE A 252 -5.46 -9.71 -25.65
CA ILE A 252 -6.07 -10.79 -26.43
C ILE A 252 -5.05 -11.88 -26.76
N ALA A 253 -3.80 -11.52 -27.08
CA ALA A 253 -2.74 -12.48 -27.33
C ALA A 253 -2.44 -13.32 -26.07
N LYS A 254 -2.56 -12.72 -24.89
CA LYS A 254 -2.33 -13.39 -23.62
C LYS A 254 -3.54 -14.23 -23.16
N ASP A 255 -4.75 -13.70 -23.33
CA ASP A 255 -6.01 -14.37 -22.99
C ASP A 255 -7.06 -14.09 -24.08
N GLY A 256 -6.99 -14.85 -25.16
CA GLY A 256 -7.94 -14.76 -26.28
C GLY A 256 -9.35 -15.23 -25.96
N LYS A 257 -9.56 -15.84 -24.77
CA LYS A 257 -10.88 -16.31 -24.30
C LYS A 257 -11.58 -15.29 -23.39
N ASN A 258 -10.98 -14.16 -23.13
CA ASN A 258 -11.62 -13.09 -22.36
C ASN A 258 -12.61 -12.32 -23.22
N ALA A 259 -13.90 -12.52 -22.95
CA ALA A 259 -14.99 -11.89 -23.68
C ALA A 259 -14.92 -10.35 -23.63
N SER A 260 -14.51 -9.78 -22.49
CA SER A 260 -14.43 -8.32 -22.31
C SER A 260 -13.35 -7.71 -23.20
N TYR A 261 -12.23 -8.38 -23.42
CA TYR A 261 -11.17 -7.87 -24.32
C TYR A 261 -11.64 -7.87 -25.78
N GLN A 262 -12.36 -8.93 -26.19
CA GLN A 262 -12.96 -8.99 -27.52
C GLN A 262 -13.99 -7.88 -27.70
N TYR A 263 -14.89 -7.73 -26.72
CA TYR A 263 -15.89 -6.67 -26.72
C TYR A 263 -15.27 -5.27 -26.84
N ALA A 264 -14.29 -4.97 -25.99
CA ALA A 264 -13.58 -3.68 -26.00
C ALA A 264 -12.88 -3.40 -27.34
N MET A 265 -12.30 -4.42 -27.98
CA MET A 265 -11.71 -4.25 -29.32
C MET A 265 -12.77 -3.91 -30.35
N GLY A 266 -13.92 -4.59 -30.32
CA GLY A 266 -15.08 -4.25 -31.16
C GLY A 266 -15.53 -2.81 -30.97
N ASP A 267 -15.60 -2.35 -29.71
CA ASP A 267 -15.99 -0.98 -29.37
C ASP A 267 -15.02 0.06 -29.95
N THR A 268 -13.72 -0.22 -30.01
CA THR A 268 -12.76 0.73 -30.61
C THR A 268 -13.02 0.98 -32.11
N TYR A 269 -13.39 -0.07 -32.82
CA TYR A 269 -13.77 0.05 -34.24
C TYR A 269 -15.15 0.67 -34.41
N TYR A 270 -16.12 0.23 -33.62
CA TYR A 270 -17.48 0.75 -33.69
C TYR A 270 -17.55 2.24 -33.38
N LYS A 271 -16.79 2.72 -32.39
CA LYS A 271 -16.65 4.15 -32.09
C LYS A 271 -16.14 4.97 -33.26
N GLN A 272 -15.16 4.46 -34.01
CA GLN A 272 -14.68 5.12 -35.22
C GLN A 272 -15.78 5.23 -36.29
N ALA A 273 -16.63 4.19 -36.41
CA ALA A 273 -17.78 4.25 -37.31
C ALA A 273 -18.80 5.31 -36.86
N LEU A 274 -19.10 5.40 -35.56
CA LEU A 274 -20.00 6.41 -35.01
C LEU A 274 -19.48 7.84 -35.18
N ASP A 275 -18.17 8.06 -35.01
CA ASP A 275 -17.53 9.36 -35.25
C ASP A 275 -17.68 9.79 -36.71
N LEU A 276 -17.51 8.85 -37.66
CA LEU A 276 -17.76 9.09 -39.07
C LEU A 276 -19.23 9.31 -39.37
N GLN A 277 -20.16 8.61 -38.70
CA GLN A 277 -21.59 8.86 -38.85
C GLN A 277 -21.94 10.29 -38.46
N GLY A 278 -21.39 10.78 -37.34
CA GLY A 278 -21.57 12.17 -36.92
C GLY A 278 -21.05 13.18 -37.96
N LYS A 279 -19.93 12.89 -38.62
CA LYS A 279 -19.39 13.70 -39.70
C LYS A 279 -20.28 13.63 -40.95
N ARG A 280 -20.68 12.41 -41.35
CA ARG A 280 -21.56 12.17 -42.51
C ARG A 280 -22.88 12.94 -42.43
N ASN A 281 -23.49 12.97 -41.23
CA ASN A 281 -24.75 13.64 -41.00
C ASN A 281 -24.67 15.18 -41.17
N LYS A 282 -23.47 15.73 -41.17
CA LYS A 282 -23.21 17.17 -41.40
C LYS A 282 -22.83 17.53 -42.84
N ILE A 283 -22.74 16.55 -43.73
CA ILE A 283 -22.35 16.80 -45.13
C ILE A 283 -23.52 17.42 -45.91
N ASP A 284 -23.25 18.43 -46.70
CA ASP A 284 -24.22 19.00 -47.64
C ASP A 284 -24.72 17.90 -48.59
N PRO A 285 -26.04 17.72 -48.74
CA PRO A 285 -26.60 16.74 -49.68
C PRO A 285 -26.10 16.81 -51.10
N LYS A 286 -25.59 17.95 -51.52
CA LYS A 286 -25.00 18.12 -52.86
C LYS A 286 -23.61 17.48 -53.02
N LYS A 287 -22.94 17.16 -51.92
CA LYS A 287 -21.59 16.56 -51.91
C LYS A 287 -21.64 15.03 -51.90
N LYS A 288 -22.30 14.43 -52.87
CA LYS A 288 -22.54 12.98 -52.99
C LYS A 288 -21.30 12.12 -52.78
N LYS A 289 -20.20 12.49 -53.48
CA LYS A 289 -18.93 11.73 -53.37
C LYS A 289 -18.37 11.70 -51.93
N GLU A 290 -18.37 12.83 -51.24
CA GLU A 290 -17.90 12.93 -49.87
C GLU A 290 -18.76 12.05 -48.92
N PHE A 291 -20.09 12.06 -49.15
CA PHE A 291 -21.01 11.22 -48.41
C PHE A 291 -20.77 9.72 -48.65
N GLU A 292 -20.56 9.31 -49.90
CA GLU A 292 -20.26 7.92 -50.25
C GLU A 292 -18.91 7.45 -49.69
N ASP A 293 -17.86 8.28 -49.78
CA ASP A 293 -16.53 7.98 -49.24
C ASP A 293 -16.57 7.77 -47.73
N ILE A 294 -17.27 8.62 -46.98
CA ILE A 294 -17.41 8.46 -45.54
C ILE A 294 -18.26 7.23 -45.21
N THR A 295 -19.33 6.96 -45.97
CA THR A 295 -20.16 5.76 -45.79
C THR A 295 -19.35 4.48 -46.00
N ALA A 296 -18.47 4.45 -47.02
CA ALA A 296 -17.59 3.31 -47.27
C ALA A 296 -16.59 3.09 -46.12
N LYS A 297 -16.01 4.15 -45.55
CA LYS A 297 -15.13 4.06 -44.40
C LYS A 297 -15.88 3.56 -43.17
N MET A 298 -17.11 4.04 -42.92
CA MET A 298 -17.96 3.55 -41.81
C MET A 298 -18.22 2.05 -41.95
N LYS A 299 -18.59 1.57 -43.15
CA LYS A 299 -18.78 0.14 -43.41
C LYS A 299 -17.54 -0.66 -43.08
N GLY A 300 -16.34 -0.17 -43.49
CA GLY A 300 -15.08 -0.81 -43.17
C GLY A 300 -14.85 -0.99 -41.66
N PHE A 301 -15.10 0.04 -40.84
CA PHE A 301 -14.96 -0.07 -39.39
C PHE A 301 -16.01 -0.99 -38.76
N ILE A 302 -17.25 -0.99 -39.27
CA ILE A 302 -18.31 -1.90 -38.83
C ILE A 302 -17.96 -3.36 -39.16
N ASP A 303 -17.37 -3.60 -40.34
CA ASP A 303 -16.90 -4.93 -40.72
C ASP A 303 -15.76 -5.42 -39.84
N GLN A 304 -14.89 -4.51 -39.38
CA GLN A 304 -13.83 -4.82 -38.40
C GLN A 304 -14.38 -5.06 -36.99
N ALA A 305 -15.41 -4.36 -36.57
CA ALA A 305 -16.03 -4.54 -35.25
C ALA A 305 -16.79 -5.87 -35.12
N LEU A 306 -17.48 -6.28 -36.19
CA LEU A 306 -18.40 -7.42 -36.20
C LEU A 306 -17.78 -8.74 -35.66
N PRO A 307 -16.61 -9.21 -36.11
CA PRO A 307 -16.03 -10.45 -35.63
C PRO A 307 -15.70 -10.41 -34.14
N TYR A 308 -15.29 -9.28 -33.60
CA TYR A 308 -14.97 -9.11 -32.20
C TYR A 308 -16.23 -9.20 -31.31
N TYR A 309 -17.34 -8.57 -31.69
CA TYR A 309 -18.61 -8.70 -30.96
C TYR A 309 -19.17 -10.12 -31.04
N LYS A 310 -19.07 -10.79 -32.20
CA LYS A 310 -19.44 -12.19 -32.34
C LYS A 310 -18.64 -13.06 -31.37
N LYS A 311 -17.31 -12.85 -31.34
CA LYS A 311 -16.42 -13.59 -30.46
C LYS A 311 -16.71 -13.32 -28.98
N ALA A 312 -16.96 -12.06 -28.62
CA ALA A 312 -17.35 -11.69 -27.26
C ALA A 312 -18.62 -12.44 -26.79
N TYR A 313 -19.66 -12.44 -27.64
CA TYR A 313 -20.88 -13.16 -27.33
C TYR A 313 -20.72 -14.68 -27.32
N GLU A 314 -19.91 -15.25 -28.22
CA GLU A 314 -19.57 -16.67 -28.21
C GLU A 314 -18.90 -17.10 -26.89
N LEU A 315 -18.00 -16.27 -26.38
CA LEU A 315 -17.26 -16.51 -25.13
C LEU A 315 -18.11 -16.27 -23.87
N ASP A 316 -18.97 -15.26 -23.91
CA ASP A 316 -19.93 -14.96 -22.85
C ASP A 316 -21.33 -14.72 -23.41
N PRO A 317 -22.15 -15.77 -23.53
CA PRO A 317 -23.53 -15.65 -24.01
C PRO A 317 -24.47 -14.78 -23.15
N LYS A 318 -24.01 -14.35 -21.95
CA LYS A 318 -24.76 -13.43 -21.08
C LYS A 318 -24.41 -11.96 -21.32
N MET A 319 -23.44 -11.66 -22.18
CA MET A 319 -23.03 -10.30 -22.51
C MET A 319 -24.08 -9.62 -23.42
N ILE A 320 -25.10 -9.07 -22.79
CA ILE A 320 -26.22 -8.39 -23.48
C ILE A 320 -25.72 -7.28 -24.40
N SER A 321 -24.73 -6.51 -23.96
CA SER A 321 -24.15 -5.41 -24.74
C SER A 321 -23.53 -5.86 -26.08
N ALA A 322 -22.96 -7.07 -26.14
CA ALA A 322 -22.46 -7.63 -27.39
C ALA A 322 -23.62 -7.93 -28.36
N LEU A 323 -24.74 -8.48 -27.88
CA LEU A 323 -25.97 -8.72 -28.70
C LEU A 323 -26.60 -7.43 -29.18
N GLU A 324 -26.66 -6.40 -28.33
CA GLU A 324 -27.20 -5.08 -28.71
C GLU A 324 -26.40 -4.48 -29.86
N ASN A 325 -25.05 -4.50 -29.74
CA ASN A 325 -24.18 -4.00 -30.81
C ASN A 325 -24.32 -4.87 -32.09
N LEU A 326 -24.39 -6.19 -31.99
CA LEU A 326 -24.60 -7.07 -33.12
C LEU A 326 -25.90 -6.75 -33.81
N LYS A 327 -27.03 -6.56 -33.09
CA LYS A 327 -28.33 -6.18 -33.66
C LYS A 327 -28.21 -4.88 -34.46
N VAL A 328 -27.57 -3.85 -33.93
CA VAL A 328 -27.39 -2.57 -34.61
C VAL A 328 -26.55 -2.73 -35.88
N ILE A 329 -25.45 -3.51 -35.82
CA ILE A 329 -24.59 -3.80 -36.97
C ILE A 329 -25.35 -4.55 -38.05
N TYR A 330 -26.13 -5.56 -37.73
CA TYR A 330 -26.93 -6.31 -38.70
C TYR A 330 -28.03 -5.44 -39.34
N ALA A 331 -28.67 -4.57 -38.57
CA ALA A 331 -29.59 -3.58 -39.12
C ALA A 331 -28.91 -2.63 -40.11
N PHE A 332 -27.71 -2.12 -39.77
CA PHE A 332 -26.95 -1.25 -40.67
C PHE A 332 -26.50 -1.95 -41.96
N LYS A 333 -26.23 -3.25 -41.89
CA LYS A 333 -25.81 -4.07 -43.05
C LYS A 333 -26.98 -4.60 -43.87
N ASP A 334 -28.23 -4.34 -43.50
CA ASP A 334 -29.46 -4.93 -44.06
C ASP A 334 -29.47 -6.47 -43.99
N ASP A 335 -28.80 -7.03 -42.98
CA ASP A 335 -28.73 -8.48 -42.72
C ASP A 335 -29.94 -8.88 -41.86
N LYS A 336 -31.09 -9.05 -42.51
CA LYS A 336 -32.38 -9.34 -41.84
C LYS A 336 -32.37 -10.66 -41.08
N VAL A 337 -31.65 -11.67 -41.59
CA VAL A 337 -31.62 -13.02 -40.99
C VAL A 337 -30.91 -12.93 -39.64
N ASN A 338 -29.73 -12.37 -39.59
CA ASN A 338 -28.94 -12.24 -38.35
C ASN A 338 -29.57 -11.21 -37.41
N TYR A 339 -30.21 -10.15 -37.92
CA TYR A 339 -30.94 -9.17 -37.13
C TYR A 339 -32.06 -9.83 -36.32
N GLU A 340 -32.96 -10.59 -37.00
CA GLU A 340 -34.09 -11.26 -36.33
C GLU A 340 -33.62 -12.35 -35.36
N ALA A 341 -32.57 -13.11 -35.70
CA ALA A 341 -31.99 -14.09 -34.79
C ALA A 341 -31.44 -13.42 -33.53
N THR A 342 -30.68 -12.30 -33.67
CA THR A 342 -30.13 -11.56 -32.54
C THR A 342 -31.21 -10.91 -31.66
N LYS A 343 -32.27 -10.36 -32.32
CA LYS A 343 -33.39 -9.79 -31.61
C LYS A 343 -34.08 -10.84 -30.73
N LYS A 344 -34.36 -12.04 -31.29
CA LYS A 344 -34.96 -13.16 -30.54
C LYS A 344 -34.11 -13.56 -29.32
N LEU A 345 -32.77 -13.56 -29.44
CA LEU A 345 -31.87 -13.85 -28.32
C LEU A 345 -31.95 -12.76 -27.23
N LEU A 346 -32.01 -11.49 -27.63
CA LEU A 346 -32.19 -10.37 -26.70
C LEU A 346 -33.53 -10.43 -25.97
N ASP A 347 -34.61 -10.69 -26.69
CA ASP A 347 -35.96 -10.81 -26.09
C ASP A 347 -36.00 -11.96 -25.08
N ALA A 348 -35.34 -13.09 -25.37
CA ALA A 348 -35.25 -14.22 -24.45
C ALA A 348 -34.43 -13.90 -23.19
N GLN A 349 -33.38 -13.14 -23.31
CA GLN A 349 -32.57 -12.74 -22.16
C GLN A 349 -33.25 -11.68 -21.29
N ASN A 350 -33.94 -10.74 -21.88
CA ASN A 350 -34.67 -9.68 -21.15
C ASN A 350 -35.96 -10.20 -20.50
N GLY A 351 -36.54 -11.28 -21.01
CA GLY A 351 -37.74 -11.95 -20.45
C GLY A 351 -37.45 -13.01 -19.39
N ALA A 352 -36.19 -13.39 -19.19
CA ALA A 352 -35.81 -14.35 -18.16
C ALA A 352 -35.85 -13.68 -16.77
N PRO A 353 -36.55 -14.24 -15.75
CA PRO A 353 -36.54 -13.72 -14.40
C PRO A 353 -35.10 -13.77 -13.88
N ALA A 354 -34.66 -12.68 -13.26
CA ALA A 354 -33.33 -12.59 -12.65
C ALA A 354 -33.09 -13.82 -11.75
N ALA A 355 -32.05 -14.61 -12.05
CA ALA A 355 -31.69 -15.75 -11.24
C ALA A 355 -31.51 -15.30 -9.79
N ALA A 356 -32.31 -15.84 -8.86
CA ALA A 356 -32.21 -15.52 -7.44
C ALA A 356 -30.79 -15.74 -6.97
N ALA A 357 -30.22 -14.70 -6.39
CA ALA A 357 -28.87 -14.77 -5.77
C ALA A 357 -28.84 -15.94 -4.76
N PRO A 358 -27.78 -16.75 -4.71
CA PRO A 358 -27.68 -17.82 -3.73
C PRO A 358 -27.74 -17.21 -2.32
N LYS A 359 -28.73 -17.62 -1.54
CA LYS A 359 -28.83 -17.29 -0.12
C LYS A 359 -27.59 -17.83 0.57
N LYS A 360 -26.79 -16.94 1.15
CA LYS A 360 -25.69 -17.27 2.06
C LYS A 360 -26.24 -17.77 3.39
#